data_4391d7b9ed6eda1284b31a4cecbafb63
#
_entry.id   4391d7b9ed6eda1284b31a4cecbafb63
#
_cell.length_a   1.000
_cell.length_b   1.000
_cell.length_c   1.000
_cell.angle_alpha   90.00
_cell.angle_beta   90.00
_cell.angle_gamma   90.00
#
_symmetry.space_group_name_H-M   'P 1'
#
loop_
_entity.id
_entity.type
_entity.pdbx_description
1 polymer ?
#
loop_
_entity_poly.entity_id
_entity_poly.type
_entity_poly.pdbx_seq_one_letter_code
_entity_poly.pdbx_strand_id
1 'polypeptide(L)'
;MGILNLIPKEEQYFDLFIQMTVYIGDAAGELKRMLADKPQNYSEYSQRIKRLEHACDELTHTVSMKLNKSFITPFDREDIYLMSSALDDIVDLIDDAARAIIIFDIGEIRDYAHDFAGVIERMAAQLREIVGTLQKPKNITQRLIEIHRLENDGDDIYHAAIAELFHEETNPLTVLKWKEIYEKMEAAVDRCENVANIIESVIIKHT
;
A
#
# COMPACT_ATOMS: atom_id res chain seq x y z
N MET A 1 1.33 33.92 26.23
CA MET A 1 0.00 33.57 25.66
C MET A 1 0.27 32.79 24.40
N GLY A 2 0.17 31.44 24.48
CA GLY A 2 0.36 30.56 23.34
C GLY A 2 -0.81 30.69 22.38
N ILE A 3 -0.52 30.93 21.12
CA ILE A 3 -1.49 30.79 20.03
C ILE A 3 -1.77 29.28 19.97
N LEU A 4 -2.90 28.85 20.53
CA LEU A 4 -3.45 27.51 20.30
C LEU A 4 -3.61 27.37 18.78
N ASN A 5 -2.87 26.44 18.18
CA ASN A 5 -3.05 26.03 16.78
C ASN A 5 -4.49 25.55 16.63
N LEU A 6 -5.37 26.41 16.14
CA LEU A 6 -6.74 26.12 15.74
C LEU A 6 -6.71 25.52 14.32
N ILE A 7 -6.02 24.40 14.14
CA ILE A 7 -6.26 23.52 12.99
C ILE A 7 -7.66 22.94 13.24
N PRO A 8 -8.61 23.13 12.32
CA PRO A 8 -9.91 22.48 12.45
C PRO A 8 -9.73 21.00 12.72
N LYS A 9 -10.46 20.45 13.70
CA LYS A 9 -10.29 19.02 14.09
C LYS A 9 -10.48 18.04 12.93
N GLU A 10 -11.20 18.47 11.90
CA GLU A 10 -11.47 17.72 10.66
C GLU A 10 -10.22 17.59 9.78
N GLU A 11 -9.40 18.64 9.64
CA GLU A 11 -8.18 18.64 8.83
C GLU A 11 -7.13 17.63 9.31
N GLN A 12 -7.12 17.32 10.61
CA GLN A 12 -6.14 16.42 11.21
C GLN A 12 -6.24 14.95 10.71
N TYR A 13 -7.42 14.48 10.27
CA TYR A 13 -7.54 13.12 9.71
C TYR A 13 -6.97 13.07 8.30
N PHE A 14 -7.23 14.09 7.48
CA PHE A 14 -6.67 14.16 6.13
C PHE A 14 -5.14 14.22 6.13
N ASP A 15 -4.55 14.99 7.06
CA ASP A 15 -3.09 15.05 7.21
C ASP A 15 -2.50 13.68 7.56
N LEU A 16 -3.16 12.90 8.44
CA LEU A 16 -2.73 11.54 8.79
C LEU A 16 -2.81 10.61 7.55
N PHE A 17 -3.91 10.62 6.81
CA PHE A 17 -4.03 9.81 5.59
C PHE A 17 -3.00 10.18 4.53
N ILE A 18 -2.76 11.49 4.32
CA ILE A 18 -1.71 11.96 3.40
C ILE A 18 -0.35 11.40 3.84
N GLN A 19 -0.03 11.45 5.14
CA GLN A 19 1.23 10.93 5.65
C GLN A 19 1.35 9.40 5.46
N MET A 20 0.26 8.65 5.66
CA MET A 20 0.23 7.20 5.39
C MET A 20 0.53 6.92 3.91
N THR A 21 -0.06 7.67 2.97
CA THR A 21 0.25 7.50 1.54
C THR A 21 1.69 7.85 1.17
N VAL A 22 2.35 8.73 1.93
CA VAL A 22 3.80 8.97 1.79
C VAL A 22 4.57 7.72 2.18
N TYR A 23 4.25 7.10 3.32
CA TYR A 23 4.94 5.87 3.76
C TYR A 23 4.71 4.70 2.80
N ILE A 24 3.49 4.56 2.25
CA ILE A 24 3.19 3.57 1.19
C ILE A 24 4.10 3.79 -0.03
N GLY A 25 4.18 5.03 -0.52
CA GLY A 25 5.03 5.37 -1.67
C GLY A 25 6.51 5.12 -1.42
N ASP A 26 7.01 5.46 -0.22
CA ASP A 26 8.38 5.23 0.16
C ASP A 26 8.68 3.74 0.30
N ALA A 27 7.77 2.94 0.89
CA ALA A 27 7.91 1.48 1.02
C ALA A 27 7.91 0.79 -0.35
N ALA A 28 7.00 1.17 -1.24
CA ALA A 28 6.97 0.66 -2.62
C ALA A 28 8.28 0.97 -3.37
N GLY A 29 8.81 2.19 -3.21
CA GLY A 29 10.09 2.60 -3.78
C GLY A 29 11.28 1.81 -3.18
N GLU A 30 11.29 1.51 -1.87
CA GLU A 30 12.33 0.68 -1.25
C GLU A 30 12.24 -0.78 -1.73
N LEU A 31 11.03 -1.35 -1.84
CA LEU A 31 10.84 -2.69 -2.40
C LEU A 31 11.39 -2.77 -3.83
N LYS A 32 11.04 -1.84 -4.69
CA LYS A 32 11.53 -1.78 -6.07
C LYS A 32 13.05 -1.70 -6.14
N ARG A 33 13.69 -0.87 -5.30
CA ARG A 33 15.15 -0.78 -5.20
C ARG A 33 15.77 -2.07 -4.68
N MET A 34 15.15 -2.72 -3.68
CA MET A 34 15.59 -4.00 -3.14
C MET A 34 15.66 -5.05 -4.23
N LEU A 35 14.58 -5.19 -5.04
CA LEU A 35 14.54 -6.19 -6.11
C LEU A 35 15.60 -5.94 -7.19
N ALA A 36 15.99 -4.69 -7.44
CA ALA A 36 16.98 -4.31 -8.43
C ALA A 36 18.44 -4.40 -7.92
N ASP A 37 18.64 -4.65 -6.62
CA ASP A 37 19.97 -4.68 -5.99
C ASP A 37 20.45 -6.13 -5.77
N LYS A 38 21.62 -6.27 -5.19
CA LYS A 38 22.25 -7.56 -4.88
C LYS A 38 21.71 -8.14 -3.57
N PRO A 39 21.63 -9.48 -3.44
CA PRO A 39 21.10 -10.15 -2.24
C PRO A 39 21.75 -9.72 -0.92
N GLN A 40 23.04 -9.35 -0.93
CA GLN A 40 23.77 -8.89 0.26
C GLN A 40 23.15 -7.62 0.88
N ASN A 41 22.44 -6.82 0.08
CA ASN A 41 21.84 -5.55 0.49
C ASN A 41 20.36 -5.69 0.89
N TYR A 42 19.71 -6.84 0.64
CA TYR A 42 18.28 -7.02 0.88
C TYR A 42 17.86 -6.74 2.33
N SER A 43 18.67 -7.17 3.29
CA SER A 43 18.39 -6.94 4.72
C SER A 43 18.30 -5.45 5.08
N GLU A 44 19.10 -4.60 4.43
CA GLU A 44 19.07 -3.16 4.68
C GLU A 44 17.77 -2.51 4.14
N TYR A 45 17.33 -2.91 2.94
CA TYR A 45 16.06 -2.47 2.37
C TYR A 45 14.88 -2.93 3.21
N SER A 46 14.82 -4.21 3.57
CA SER A 46 13.76 -4.74 4.43
C SER A 46 13.68 -4.02 5.77
N GLN A 47 14.79 -3.66 6.39
CA GLN A 47 14.79 -2.85 7.61
C GLN A 47 14.26 -1.43 7.40
N ARG A 48 14.48 -0.83 6.21
CA ARG A 48 13.89 0.47 5.88
C ARG A 48 12.40 0.35 5.68
N ILE A 49 11.92 -0.66 4.96
CA ILE A 49 10.50 -0.95 4.77
C ILE A 49 9.84 -1.18 6.14
N LYS A 50 10.43 -1.99 7.01
CA LYS A 50 9.88 -2.26 8.35
C LYS A 50 9.77 -0.99 9.22
N ARG A 51 10.68 -0.03 9.07
CA ARG A 51 10.53 1.27 9.77
C ARG A 51 9.37 2.10 9.23
N LEU A 52 9.07 2.01 7.93
CA LEU A 52 7.94 2.69 7.31
C LEU A 52 6.61 2.06 7.74
N GLU A 53 6.56 0.73 7.80
CA GLU A 53 5.41 -0.03 8.33
C GLU A 53 5.11 0.38 9.77
N HIS A 54 6.08 0.32 10.68
CA HIS A 54 5.91 0.78 12.07
C HIS A 54 5.43 2.25 12.15
N ALA A 55 5.94 3.12 11.28
CA ALA A 55 5.51 4.52 11.26
C ALA A 55 4.06 4.66 10.76
N CYS A 56 3.60 3.79 9.85
CA CYS A 56 2.22 3.75 9.37
C CYS A 56 1.27 3.23 10.46
N ASP A 57 1.63 2.12 11.13
CA ASP A 57 0.88 1.54 12.25
C ASP A 57 0.66 2.56 13.40
N GLU A 58 1.67 3.35 13.75
CA GLU A 58 1.54 4.44 14.73
C GLU A 58 0.53 5.52 14.28
N LEU A 59 0.40 5.79 12.97
CA LEU A 59 -0.64 6.69 12.47
C LEU A 59 -2.03 6.06 12.58
N THR A 60 -2.16 4.76 12.31
CA THR A 60 -3.41 4.00 12.47
C THR A 60 -3.87 4.02 13.93
N HIS A 61 -2.96 3.81 14.88
CA HIS A 61 -3.24 3.98 16.31
C HIS A 61 -3.66 5.41 16.65
N THR A 62 -3.01 6.41 16.07
CA THR A 62 -3.34 7.82 16.26
C THR A 62 -4.76 8.14 15.75
N VAL A 63 -5.14 7.63 14.57
CA VAL A 63 -6.51 7.76 14.03
C VAL A 63 -7.51 7.14 15.00
N SER A 64 -7.28 5.92 15.45
CA SER A 64 -8.16 5.20 16.41
C SER A 64 -8.32 5.97 17.72
N MET A 65 -7.24 6.50 18.29
CA MET A 65 -7.29 7.30 19.52
C MET A 65 -8.06 8.61 19.32
N LYS A 66 -7.90 9.27 18.16
CA LYS A 66 -8.64 10.50 17.84
C LYS A 66 -10.12 10.22 17.65
N LEU A 67 -10.49 9.13 16.97
CA LEU A 67 -11.87 8.70 16.83
C LEU A 67 -12.53 8.50 18.19
N ASN A 68 -11.86 7.87 19.14
CA ASN A 68 -12.42 7.65 20.48
C ASN A 68 -12.64 8.95 21.29
N LYS A 69 -11.92 10.02 20.97
CA LYS A 69 -12.00 11.32 21.69
C LYS A 69 -12.85 12.37 20.96
N SER A 70 -13.18 12.17 19.69
CA SER A 70 -13.88 13.17 18.88
C SER A 70 -15.37 12.85 18.77
N PHE A 71 -16.22 13.87 19.00
CA PHE A 71 -17.67 13.78 18.75
C PHE A 71 -18.03 14.14 17.31
N ILE A 72 -17.22 14.95 16.64
CA ILE A 72 -17.43 15.43 15.26
C ILE A 72 -16.24 14.94 14.44
N THR A 73 -16.55 14.33 13.30
CA THR A 73 -15.60 13.81 12.30
C THR A 73 -15.97 14.33 10.90
N PRO A 74 -15.00 14.43 9.96
CA PRO A 74 -15.26 14.94 8.61
C PRO A 74 -16.21 14.07 7.79
N PHE A 75 -16.25 12.78 8.06
CA PHE A 75 -17.16 11.79 7.47
C PHE A 75 -17.38 10.65 8.47
N ASP A 76 -18.08 9.59 8.09
CA ASP A 76 -18.45 8.52 8.99
C ASP A 76 -17.24 7.89 9.70
N ARG A 77 -17.37 7.68 11.01
CA ARG A 77 -16.28 7.14 11.86
C ARG A 77 -15.82 5.77 11.38
N GLU A 78 -16.74 4.95 10.90
CA GLU A 78 -16.43 3.63 10.35
C GLU A 78 -15.59 3.76 9.08
N ASP A 79 -15.93 4.69 8.19
CA ASP A 79 -15.18 4.94 6.96
C ASP A 79 -13.76 5.47 7.24
N ILE A 80 -13.60 6.33 8.27
CA ILE A 80 -12.28 6.81 8.71
C ILE A 80 -11.43 5.64 9.22
N TYR A 81 -12.01 4.77 10.05
CA TYR A 81 -11.32 3.60 10.57
C TYR A 81 -10.94 2.62 9.46
N LEU A 82 -11.89 2.28 8.58
CA LEU A 82 -11.65 1.38 7.45
C LEU A 82 -10.57 1.91 6.51
N MET A 83 -10.57 3.21 6.22
CA MET A 83 -9.57 3.83 5.36
C MET A 83 -8.17 3.78 6.00
N SER A 84 -8.05 4.11 7.31
CA SER A 84 -6.74 4.02 7.98
C SER A 84 -6.21 2.59 8.03
N SER A 85 -7.07 1.61 8.35
CA SER A 85 -6.67 0.21 8.37
C SER A 85 -6.26 -0.29 6.98
N ALA A 86 -7.02 0.05 5.93
CA ALA A 86 -6.70 -0.39 4.58
C ALA A 86 -5.42 0.25 4.02
N LEU A 87 -5.11 1.50 4.40
CA LEU A 87 -3.83 2.15 4.05
C LEU A 87 -2.65 1.47 4.74
N ASP A 88 -2.80 1.09 6.00
CA ASP A 88 -1.79 0.39 6.79
C ASP A 88 -1.50 -1.00 6.20
N ASP A 89 -2.55 -1.77 5.91
CA ASP A 89 -2.44 -3.10 5.31
C ASP A 89 -1.59 -3.12 4.00
N ILE A 90 -1.54 -2.00 3.25
CA ILE A 90 -0.69 -1.93 2.04
C ILE A 90 0.79 -1.99 2.43
N VAL A 91 1.20 -1.23 3.43
CA VAL A 91 2.62 -1.22 3.86
C VAL A 91 3.00 -2.55 4.50
N ASP A 92 2.08 -3.15 5.26
CA ASP A 92 2.25 -4.49 5.85
C ASP A 92 2.52 -5.55 4.77
N LEU A 93 1.74 -5.55 3.69
CA LEU A 93 1.91 -6.50 2.59
C LEU A 93 3.22 -6.26 1.82
N ILE A 94 3.65 -5.00 1.68
CA ILE A 94 4.96 -4.67 1.10
C ILE A 94 6.11 -5.18 2.01
N ASP A 95 6.00 -5.00 3.34
CA ASP A 95 6.97 -5.53 4.31
C ASP A 95 7.00 -7.07 4.26
N ASP A 96 5.83 -7.69 4.22
CA ASP A 96 5.70 -9.14 4.12
C ASP A 96 6.36 -9.71 2.87
N ALA A 97 6.18 -9.07 1.71
CA ALA A 97 6.85 -9.46 0.47
C ALA A 97 8.38 -9.33 0.57
N ALA A 98 8.87 -8.20 1.08
CA ALA A 98 10.29 -7.96 1.28
C ALA A 98 10.92 -8.96 2.27
N ARG A 99 10.22 -9.29 3.36
CA ARG A 99 10.64 -10.29 4.35
C ARG A 99 10.64 -11.70 3.79
N ALA A 100 9.65 -12.07 2.97
CA ALA A 100 9.59 -13.39 2.33
C ALA A 100 10.82 -13.64 1.44
N ILE A 101 11.29 -12.63 0.70
CA ILE A 101 12.52 -12.70 -0.11
C ILE A 101 13.72 -13.09 0.76
N ILE A 102 13.85 -12.52 1.95
CA ILE A 102 14.96 -12.81 2.88
C ILE A 102 14.77 -14.17 3.55
N ILE A 103 13.58 -14.45 4.09
CA ILE A 103 13.29 -15.69 4.82
C ILE A 103 13.47 -16.92 3.92
N PHE A 104 13.08 -16.78 2.65
CA PHE A 104 13.21 -17.87 1.67
C PHE A 104 14.58 -17.93 1.03
N ASP A 105 15.50 -17.04 1.40
CA ASP A 105 16.88 -16.97 0.86
C ASP A 105 16.86 -16.91 -0.69
N ILE A 106 16.15 -15.91 -1.22
CA ILE A 106 16.03 -15.68 -2.67
C ILE A 106 17.31 -15.02 -3.15
N GLY A 107 18.08 -15.74 -3.99
CA GLY A 107 19.33 -15.23 -4.55
C GLY A 107 19.17 -14.49 -5.88
N GLU A 108 18.13 -14.81 -6.65
CA GLU A 108 17.85 -14.20 -7.95
C GLU A 108 16.38 -13.82 -8.04
N ILE A 109 16.13 -12.58 -8.41
CA ILE A 109 14.77 -12.03 -8.54
C ILE A 109 14.24 -12.34 -9.94
N ARG A 110 13.00 -12.83 -10.02
CA ARG A 110 12.31 -13.11 -11.27
C ARG A 110 11.65 -11.85 -11.84
N ASP A 111 11.52 -11.75 -13.15
CA ASP A 111 11.04 -10.57 -13.86
C ASP A 111 9.66 -10.12 -13.38
N TYR A 112 8.72 -11.05 -13.16
CA TYR A 112 7.38 -10.71 -12.67
C TYR A 112 7.38 -10.00 -11.31
N ALA A 113 8.37 -10.23 -10.44
CA ALA A 113 8.48 -9.49 -9.19
C ALA A 113 8.85 -8.00 -9.43
N HIS A 114 9.67 -7.73 -10.45
CA HIS A 114 9.96 -6.36 -10.87
C HIS A 114 8.72 -5.67 -11.45
N ASP A 115 7.92 -6.39 -12.24
CA ASP A 115 6.67 -5.88 -12.83
C ASP A 115 5.66 -5.53 -11.73
N PHE A 116 5.45 -6.42 -10.75
CA PHE A 116 4.63 -6.14 -9.58
C PHE A 116 5.08 -4.91 -8.80
N ALA A 117 6.36 -4.80 -8.50
CA ALA A 117 6.88 -3.63 -7.79
C ALA A 117 6.63 -2.33 -8.58
N GLY A 118 6.68 -2.39 -9.91
CA GLY A 118 6.31 -1.29 -10.78
C GLY A 118 4.82 -0.93 -10.71
N VAL A 119 3.93 -1.91 -10.63
CA VAL A 119 2.48 -1.70 -10.46
C VAL A 119 2.21 -1.08 -9.09
N ILE A 120 2.73 -1.66 -8.00
CA ILE A 120 2.55 -1.18 -6.63
C ILE A 120 3.01 0.29 -6.50
N GLU A 121 4.18 0.65 -7.06
CA GLU A 121 4.68 2.02 -7.04
C GLU A 121 3.73 3.00 -7.76
N ARG A 122 3.19 2.61 -8.92
CA ARG A 122 2.22 3.42 -9.66
C ARG A 122 0.91 3.59 -8.91
N MET A 123 0.39 2.52 -8.28
CA MET A 123 -0.82 2.57 -7.47
C MET A 123 -0.64 3.46 -6.23
N ALA A 124 0.49 3.35 -5.53
CA ALA A 124 0.83 4.21 -4.41
C ALA A 124 0.83 5.70 -4.80
N ALA A 125 1.36 6.03 -5.99
CA ALA A 125 1.32 7.39 -6.52
C ALA A 125 -0.12 7.88 -6.79
N GLN A 126 -1.00 7.04 -7.35
CA GLN A 126 -2.41 7.39 -7.57
C GLN A 126 -3.14 7.59 -6.24
N LEU A 127 -2.95 6.70 -5.26
CA LEU A 127 -3.56 6.83 -3.93
C LEU A 127 -3.15 8.13 -3.24
N ARG A 128 -1.86 8.50 -3.30
CA ARG A 128 -1.37 9.76 -2.75
C ARG A 128 -2.08 10.97 -3.33
N GLU A 129 -2.28 10.98 -4.64
CA GLU A 129 -2.98 12.06 -5.33
C GLU A 129 -4.47 12.11 -4.99
N ILE A 130 -5.14 10.96 -4.89
CA ILE A 130 -6.56 10.88 -4.51
C ILE A 130 -6.74 11.37 -3.07
N VAL A 131 -5.97 10.83 -2.13
CA VAL A 131 -6.03 11.19 -0.72
C VAL A 131 -5.71 12.67 -0.51
N GLY A 132 -4.72 13.20 -1.23
CA GLY A 132 -4.35 14.62 -1.18
C GLY A 132 -5.46 15.58 -1.64
N THR A 133 -6.46 15.07 -2.37
CA THR A 133 -7.59 15.88 -2.87
C THR A 133 -8.91 15.61 -2.16
N LEU A 134 -8.95 14.72 -1.15
CA LEU A 134 -10.19 14.32 -0.45
C LEU A 134 -10.99 15.48 0.15
N GLN A 135 -10.34 16.52 0.65
CA GLN A 135 -11.02 17.71 1.17
C GLN A 135 -11.77 18.51 0.09
N LYS A 136 -11.32 18.46 -1.15
CA LYS A 136 -11.91 19.13 -2.31
C LYS A 136 -11.73 18.23 -3.54
N PRO A 137 -12.59 17.23 -3.71
CA PRO A 137 -12.45 16.22 -4.75
C PRO A 137 -12.36 16.83 -6.15
N LYS A 138 -11.23 16.59 -6.84
CA LYS A 138 -11.03 16.99 -8.24
C LYS A 138 -10.40 15.84 -9.01
N ASN A 139 -10.97 15.54 -10.17
CA ASN A 139 -10.46 14.50 -11.10
C ASN A 139 -10.31 13.10 -10.47
N ILE A 140 -11.02 12.81 -9.37
CA ILE A 140 -10.93 11.54 -8.64
C ILE A 140 -11.36 10.38 -9.53
N THR A 141 -12.46 10.53 -10.27
CA THR A 141 -12.98 9.46 -11.15
C THR A 141 -11.92 8.94 -12.13
N GLN A 142 -11.13 9.85 -12.74
CA GLN A 142 -10.09 9.42 -13.68
C GLN A 142 -8.97 8.64 -12.98
N ARG A 143 -8.64 8.99 -11.73
CA ARG A 143 -7.63 8.28 -10.92
C ARG A 143 -8.13 6.93 -10.42
N LEU A 144 -9.40 6.84 -10.05
CA LEU A 144 -10.04 5.56 -9.71
C LEU A 144 -10.01 4.60 -10.91
N ILE A 145 -10.36 5.07 -12.10
CA ILE A 145 -10.23 4.28 -13.34
C ILE A 145 -8.79 3.79 -13.56
N GLU A 146 -7.80 4.64 -13.30
CA GLU A 146 -6.39 4.24 -13.44
C GLU A 146 -5.97 3.20 -12.39
N ILE A 147 -6.48 3.28 -11.15
CA ILE A 147 -6.22 2.24 -10.12
C ILE A 147 -6.82 0.91 -10.55
N HIS A 148 -8.07 0.87 -11.00
CA HIS A 148 -8.69 -0.36 -11.52
C HIS A 148 -7.93 -0.94 -12.71
N ARG A 149 -7.42 -0.07 -13.61
CA ARG A 149 -6.59 -0.54 -14.71
C ARG A 149 -5.27 -1.15 -14.23
N LEU A 150 -4.65 -0.56 -13.22
CA LEU A 150 -3.41 -1.07 -12.63
C LEU A 150 -3.62 -2.37 -11.86
N GLU A 151 -4.76 -2.55 -11.23
CA GLU A 151 -5.13 -3.81 -10.59
C GLU A 151 -5.30 -4.91 -11.65
N ASN A 152 -6.03 -4.67 -12.74
CA ASN A 152 -6.11 -5.64 -13.83
C ASN A 152 -4.72 -5.97 -14.45
N ASP A 153 -3.80 -4.96 -14.57
CA ASP A 153 -2.40 -5.22 -14.96
C ASP A 153 -1.72 -6.17 -13.94
N GLY A 154 -1.98 -6.01 -12.64
CA GLY A 154 -1.47 -6.86 -11.56
C GLY A 154 -2.00 -8.30 -11.64
N ASP A 155 -3.30 -8.48 -11.86
CA ASP A 155 -3.94 -9.77 -12.07
C ASP A 155 -3.32 -10.52 -13.25
N ASP A 156 -3.13 -9.84 -14.38
CA ASP A 156 -2.50 -10.43 -15.57
C ASP A 156 -1.06 -10.87 -15.28
N ILE A 157 -0.28 -10.05 -14.54
CA ILE A 157 1.07 -10.40 -14.08
C ILE A 157 1.01 -11.64 -13.18
N TYR A 158 0.09 -11.70 -12.21
CA TYR A 158 -0.07 -12.85 -11.31
C TYR A 158 -0.35 -14.13 -12.07
N HIS A 159 -1.35 -14.11 -12.95
CA HIS A 159 -1.72 -15.29 -13.73
C HIS A 159 -0.57 -15.78 -14.63
N ALA A 160 0.15 -14.85 -15.28
CA ALA A 160 1.30 -15.20 -16.10
C ALA A 160 2.46 -15.77 -15.26
N ALA A 161 2.77 -15.14 -14.13
CA ALA A 161 3.83 -15.58 -13.22
C ALA A 161 3.56 -16.98 -12.64
N ILE A 162 2.31 -17.25 -12.22
CA ILE A 162 1.91 -18.56 -11.71
C ILE A 162 1.93 -19.61 -12.83
N ALA A 163 1.45 -19.29 -14.03
CA ALA A 163 1.47 -20.22 -15.15
C ALA A 163 2.91 -20.63 -15.51
N GLU A 164 3.83 -19.66 -15.67
CA GLU A 164 5.23 -19.93 -15.94
C GLU A 164 5.88 -20.75 -14.81
N LEU A 165 5.63 -20.35 -13.56
CA LEU A 165 6.18 -21.02 -12.38
C LEU A 165 5.82 -22.51 -12.33
N PHE A 166 4.57 -22.87 -12.61
CA PHE A 166 4.10 -24.26 -12.58
C PHE A 166 4.45 -25.06 -13.84
N HIS A 167 4.73 -24.41 -14.97
CA HIS A 167 5.13 -25.08 -16.20
C HIS A 167 6.63 -25.29 -16.33
N GLU A 168 7.44 -24.35 -15.86
CA GLU A 168 8.88 -24.32 -16.15
C GLU A 168 9.74 -24.71 -14.94
N GLU A 169 9.26 -24.44 -13.69
CA GLU A 169 10.06 -24.73 -12.51
C GLU A 169 9.91 -26.20 -12.09
N THR A 170 11.02 -26.89 -11.94
CA THR A 170 11.08 -28.30 -11.57
C THR A 170 11.30 -28.54 -10.07
N ASN A 171 11.79 -27.54 -9.33
CA ASN A 171 12.01 -27.63 -7.89
C ASN A 171 10.74 -27.21 -7.11
N PRO A 172 10.03 -28.14 -6.44
CA PRO A 172 8.80 -27.80 -5.73
C PRO A 172 8.99 -26.74 -4.63
N LEU A 173 10.17 -26.68 -4.00
CA LEU A 173 10.44 -25.68 -2.98
C LEU A 173 10.55 -24.27 -3.60
N THR A 174 11.14 -24.15 -4.78
CA THR A 174 11.22 -22.90 -5.52
C THR A 174 9.81 -22.45 -5.95
N VAL A 175 8.96 -23.38 -6.40
CA VAL A 175 7.55 -23.11 -6.71
C VAL A 175 6.82 -22.54 -5.49
N LEU A 176 6.95 -23.16 -4.33
CA LEU A 176 6.29 -22.69 -3.10
C LEU A 176 6.77 -21.30 -2.67
N LYS A 177 8.08 -21.07 -2.69
CA LYS A 177 8.68 -19.77 -2.32
C LYS A 177 8.15 -18.65 -3.21
N TRP A 178 8.23 -18.82 -4.52
CA TRP A 178 7.82 -17.78 -5.46
C TRP A 178 6.31 -17.59 -5.53
N LYS A 179 5.55 -18.67 -5.42
CA LYS A 179 4.08 -18.57 -5.30
C LYS A 179 3.70 -17.68 -4.12
N GLU A 180 4.27 -17.89 -2.94
CA GLU A 180 3.97 -17.08 -1.76
C GLU A 180 4.40 -15.62 -1.91
N ILE A 181 5.55 -15.37 -2.55
CA ILE A 181 6.00 -13.99 -2.82
C ILE A 181 5.03 -13.28 -3.76
N TYR A 182 4.62 -13.94 -4.85
CA TYR A 182 3.67 -13.36 -5.81
C TYR A 182 2.31 -13.09 -5.17
N GLU A 183 1.80 -14.00 -4.33
CA GLU A 183 0.55 -13.82 -3.58
C GLU A 183 0.59 -12.59 -2.66
N LYS A 184 1.73 -12.32 -2.01
CA LYS A 184 1.89 -11.13 -1.18
C LYS A 184 1.93 -9.84 -2.00
N MET A 185 2.56 -9.86 -3.16
CA MET A 185 2.65 -8.70 -4.05
C MET A 185 1.31 -8.39 -4.70
N GLU A 186 0.59 -9.40 -5.15
CA GLU A 186 -0.77 -9.28 -5.68
C GLU A 186 -1.72 -8.77 -4.59
N ALA A 187 -1.67 -9.32 -3.37
CA ALA A 187 -2.48 -8.83 -2.27
C ALA A 187 -2.22 -7.34 -1.93
N ALA A 188 -0.99 -6.83 -2.15
CA ALA A 188 -0.69 -5.41 -2.00
C ALA A 188 -1.35 -4.56 -3.11
N VAL A 189 -1.40 -5.07 -4.34
CA VAL A 189 -2.12 -4.46 -5.48
C VAL A 189 -3.61 -4.39 -5.17
N ASP A 190 -4.24 -5.51 -4.79
CA ASP A 190 -5.65 -5.61 -4.40
C ASP A 190 -6.00 -4.65 -3.25
N ARG A 191 -5.10 -4.54 -2.28
CA ARG A 191 -5.33 -3.64 -1.15
C ARG A 191 -5.33 -2.17 -1.57
N CYS A 192 -4.51 -1.79 -2.56
CA CYS A 192 -4.55 -0.46 -3.14
C CYS A 192 -5.90 -0.16 -3.82
N GLU A 193 -6.45 -1.12 -4.56
CA GLU A 193 -7.79 -1.00 -5.15
C GLU A 193 -8.87 -0.90 -4.06
N ASN A 194 -8.78 -1.72 -3.02
CA ASN A 194 -9.71 -1.67 -1.90
C ASN A 194 -9.77 -0.28 -1.23
N VAL A 195 -8.63 0.39 -1.04
CA VAL A 195 -8.57 1.78 -0.56
C VAL A 195 -9.30 2.72 -1.52
N ALA A 196 -9.09 2.57 -2.82
CA ALA A 196 -9.77 3.38 -3.84
C ALA A 196 -11.30 3.20 -3.77
N ASN A 197 -11.79 1.97 -3.59
CA ASN A 197 -13.22 1.66 -3.44
C ASN A 197 -13.81 2.26 -2.15
N ILE A 198 -13.07 2.25 -1.03
CA ILE A 198 -13.47 2.94 0.21
C ILE A 198 -13.61 4.45 -0.04
N ILE A 199 -12.63 5.05 -0.69
CA ILE A 199 -12.65 6.48 -1.02
C ILE A 199 -13.84 6.84 -1.92
N GLU A 200 -14.11 6.03 -2.95
CA GLU A 200 -15.27 6.24 -3.84
C GLU A 200 -16.58 6.19 -3.05
N SER A 201 -16.74 5.21 -2.16
CA SER A 201 -17.90 5.09 -1.27
C SER A 201 -18.08 6.33 -0.39
N VAL A 202 -17.00 6.84 0.21
CA VAL A 202 -17.01 8.06 1.03
C VAL A 202 -17.49 9.26 0.21
N ILE A 203 -16.98 9.43 -1.01
CA ILE A 203 -17.36 10.53 -1.88
C ILE A 203 -18.85 10.46 -2.24
N ILE A 204 -19.35 9.27 -2.62
CA ILE A 204 -20.75 9.07 -2.98
C ILE A 204 -21.69 9.41 -1.80
N LYS A 205 -21.33 9.06 -0.58
CA LYS A 205 -22.12 9.35 0.63
C LYS A 205 -22.21 10.85 0.96
N HIS A 206 -21.24 11.65 0.49
CA HIS A 206 -21.09 13.06 0.86
C HIS A 206 -21.33 14.05 -0.31
N THR A 207 -21.75 13.55 -1.49
CA THR A 207 -22.17 14.36 -2.66
C THR A 207 -23.67 14.40 -2.76
#